data_83e5263a1f2978cf60bf5a9b47521f41
#
_entry.id   83e5263a1f2978cf60bf5a9b47521f41
#
_cell.length_a   1.000
_cell.length_b   1.000
_cell.length_c   1.000
_cell.angle_alpha   90.00
_cell.angle_beta   90.00
_cell.angle_gamma   90.00
#
_symmetry.space_group_name_H-M   'P 1'
#
loop_
_entity.id
_entity.type
_entity.pdbx_description
1 polymer ?
#
loop_
_entity_poly.entity_id
_entity_poly.type
_entity_poly.pdbx_seq_one_letter_code
_entity_poly.pdbx_strand_id
1 'polypeptide(L)'
;MELSKEFKEMNCNETRERINESFDVDFQLNLPQYLDDIDTLVKCCVKNVVADYDLSSSSIIIYGKSIITVMYKASDGSTLSNIFEEEFSKTFDITSCDYPDFAEVNVFTAYSNSRLVNQRRIDVHTALNAQINVFCKRCTHCLSSCESAFIKNREKNVLNIKATGVSSVDFDEVFS
;
A
#
# COMPACT_ATOMS: atom_id res chain seq x y z
N MET A 1 25.54 50.23 -4.01
CA MET A 1 24.07 50.34 -3.90
C MET A 1 23.57 48.95 -3.59
N GLU A 2 23.25 48.63 -2.33
CA GLU A 2 22.67 47.35 -1.97
C GLU A 2 21.21 47.37 -2.36
N LEU A 3 20.81 46.37 -3.12
CA LEU A 3 19.41 46.17 -3.50
C LEU A 3 18.65 45.58 -2.32
N SER A 4 17.62 46.26 -1.86
CA SER A 4 16.71 45.74 -0.85
C SER A 4 15.96 44.54 -1.42
N LYS A 5 16.04 43.39 -0.75
CA LYS A 5 15.40 42.12 -1.13
C LYS A 5 14.62 41.59 0.05
N GLU A 6 13.36 41.27 -0.17
CA GLU A 6 12.51 40.63 0.81
C GLU A 6 12.33 39.15 0.44
N PHE A 7 12.42 38.28 1.42
CA PHE A 7 12.21 36.86 1.25
C PHE A 7 11.00 36.42 2.09
N LYS A 8 10.20 35.54 1.52
CA LYS A 8 9.08 34.88 2.21
C LYS A 8 9.40 33.41 2.37
N GLU A 9 9.13 32.87 3.55
CA GLU A 9 9.21 31.43 3.80
C GLU A 9 8.07 30.71 3.12
N MET A 10 8.41 29.60 2.47
CA MET A 10 7.46 28.72 1.83
C MET A 10 7.75 27.29 2.27
N ASN A 11 6.74 26.64 2.83
CA ASN A 11 6.79 25.22 3.18
C ASN A 11 6.34 24.38 1.99
N CYS A 12 7.15 23.40 1.60
CA CYS A 12 6.82 22.43 0.58
C CYS A 12 7.14 21.01 1.06
N ASN A 13 6.43 20.04 0.51
CA ASN A 13 6.75 18.63 0.70
C ASN A 13 7.72 18.21 -0.41
N GLU A 14 8.82 17.59 -0.04
CA GLU A 14 9.83 17.10 -0.95
C GLU A 14 9.90 15.57 -0.82
N THR A 15 9.82 14.86 -1.94
CA THR A 15 10.10 13.42 -1.94
C THR A 15 11.59 13.22 -1.71
N ARG A 16 11.95 12.61 -0.59
CA ARG A 16 13.36 12.38 -0.21
C ARG A 16 13.83 10.99 -0.57
N GLU A 17 12.95 10.02 -0.44
CA GLU A 17 13.32 8.64 -0.72
C GLU A 17 12.19 7.92 -1.47
N ARG A 18 12.59 7.04 -2.36
CA ARG A 18 11.68 6.15 -3.09
C ARG A 18 12.17 4.72 -2.92
N ILE A 19 11.37 3.91 -2.28
CA ILE A 19 11.64 2.50 -2.06
C ILE A 19 10.78 1.71 -3.04
N ASN A 20 11.42 0.84 -3.82
CA ASN A 20 10.76 -0.10 -4.72
C ASN A 20 11.36 -1.47 -4.44
N GLU A 21 10.69 -2.26 -3.63
CA GLU A 21 11.19 -3.56 -3.20
C GLU A 21 10.11 -4.63 -3.33
N SER A 22 10.59 -5.84 -3.61
CA SER A 22 9.76 -7.04 -3.61
C SER A 22 9.99 -7.82 -2.33
N PHE A 23 8.92 -8.39 -1.79
CA PHE A 23 8.99 -9.28 -0.63
C PHE A 23 7.94 -10.38 -0.73
N ASP A 24 8.22 -11.49 -0.07
CA ASP A 24 7.34 -12.64 -0.08
C ASP A 24 6.57 -12.76 1.23
N VAL A 25 5.34 -13.27 1.12
CA VAL A 25 4.49 -13.61 2.26
C VAL A 25 3.91 -15.00 2.04
N ASP A 26 4.06 -15.85 3.06
CA ASP A 26 3.58 -17.22 3.06
C ASP A 26 2.44 -17.39 4.06
N PHE A 27 1.34 -17.98 3.63
CA PHE A 27 0.20 -18.27 4.48
C PHE A 27 -0.11 -19.77 4.50
N GLN A 28 -0.54 -20.25 5.67
CA GLN A 28 -1.02 -21.62 5.87
C GLN A 28 -2.49 -21.59 6.23
N LEU A 29 -3.33 -21.79 5.25
CA LEU A 29 -4.79 -21.76 5.42
C LEU A 29 -5.28 -23.12 5.88
N ASN A 30 -5.95 -23.15 7.03
CA ASN A 30 -6.60 -24.35 7.54
C ASN A 30 -8.12 -24.23 7.38
N LEU A 31 -8.71 -25.21 6.71
CA LEU A 31 -10.13 -25.23 6.48
C LEU A 31 -10.90 -25.41 7.82
N PRO A 32 -11.89 -24.55 8.13
CA PRO A 32 -12.70 -24.69 9.33
C PRO A 32 -13.42 -26.04 9.39
N GLN A 33 -13.60 -26.60 10.60
CA GLN A 33 -14.13 -27.96 10.78
C GLN A 33 -15.54 -28.17 10.23
N TYR A 34 -16.33 -27.09 10.09
CA TYR A 34 -17.69 -27.16 9.56
C TYR A 34 -17.77 -27.18 8.03
N LEU A 35 -16.64 -27.02 7.34
CA LEU A 35 -16.56 -27.12 5.87
C LEU A 35 -16.13 -28.54 5.48
N ASP A 36 -16.61 -28.98 4.31
CA ASP A 36 -16.28 -30.27 3.74
C ASP A 36 -14.84 -30.32 3.24
N ASP A 37 -14.24 -31.52 3.28
CA ASP A 37 -12.87 -31.75 2.85
C ASP A 37 -12.67 -31.42 1.38
N ILE A 38 -11.51 -30.88 1.07
CA ILE A 38 -11.11 -30.50 -0.28
C ILE A 38 -10.68 -31.78 -1.05
N ASP A 39 -11.37 -32.07 -2.13
CA ASP A 39 -10.90 -33.05 -3.11
C ASP A 39 -9.94 -32.41 -4.11
N THR A 40 -10.34 -31.28 -4.69
CA THR A 40 -9.54 -30.59 -5.71
C THR A 40 -9.60 -29.08 -5.51
N LEU A 41 -8.44 -28.42 -5.43
CA LEU A 41 -8.33 -26.96 -5.45
C LEU A 41 -8.58 -26.46 -6.87
N VAL A 42 -9.65 -25.67 -7.06
CA VAL A 42 -10.03 -25.12 -8.37
C VAL A 42 -9.35 -23.80 -8.64
N LYS A 43 -9.40 -22.87 -7.67
CA LYS A 43 -8.83 -21.54 -7.80
C LYS A 43 -8.51 -20.94 -6.45
N CYS A 44 -7.41 -20.20 -6.40
CA CYS A 44 -7.06 -19.34 -5.27
C CYS A 44 -6.77 -17.93 -5.81
N CYS A 45 -7.40 -16.93 -5.22
CA CYS A 45 -7.19 -15.53 -5.56
C CYS A 45 -6.76 -14.78 -4.32
N VAL A 46 -5.72 -13.97 -4.43
CA VAL A 46 -5.18 -13.15 -3.33
C VAL A 46 -5.34 -11.68 -3.68
N LYS A 47 -5.98 -10.93 -2.78
CA LYS A 47 -6.07 -9.46 -2.83
C LYS A 47 -5.40 -8.90 -1.60
N ASN A 48 -4.43 -8.01 -1.78
CA ASN A 48 -3.71 -7.37 -0.70
C ASN A 48 -4.17 -5.93 -0.52
N VAL A 49 -4.32 -5.51 0.72
CA VAL A 49 -4.69 -4.15 1.10
C VAL A 49 -3.73 -3.67 2.17
N VAL A 50 -3.13 -2.50 1.98
CA VAL A 50 -2.39 -1.82 3.05
C VAL A 50 -3.41 -1.18 3.98
N ALA A 51 -3.35 -1.55 5.26
CA ALA A 51 -4.26 -1.04 6.27
C ALA A 51 -3.68 0.22 6.94
N ASP A 52 -2.38 0.22 7.25
CA ASP A 52 -1.70 1.29 7.97
C ASP A 52 -0.18 1.22 7.78
N TYR A 53 0.54 2.24 8.27
CA TYR A 53 1.99 2.23 8.34
C TYR A 53 2.50 3.05 9.52
N ASP A 54 3.61 2.62 10.11
CA ASP A 54 4.39 3.36 11.10
C ASP A 54 5.65 3.92 10.45
N LEU A 55 5.84 5.24 10.55
CA LEU A 55 6.95 5.96 9.97
C LEU A 55 7.89 6.49 11.05
N SER A 56 9.16 6.13 10.95
CA SER A 56 10.25 6.64 11.81
C SER A 56 11.35 7.29 10.97
N SER A 57 12.35 7.86 11.63
CA SER A 57 13.50 8.48 10.94
C SER A 57 14.39 7.47 10.18
N SER A 58 14.35 6.20 10.57
CA SER A 58 15.24 5.17 10.00
C SER A 58 14.50 4.04 9.30
N SER A 59 13.18 3.96 9.44
CA SER A 59 12.41 2.87 8.84
C SER A 59 10.93 3.21 8.69
N ILE A 60 10.28 2.50 7.77
CA ILE A 60 8.83 2.45 7.66
C ILE A 60 8.37 1.00 7.81
N ILE A 61 7.38 0.78 8.67
CA ILE A 61 6.72 -0.52 8.84
C ILE A 61 5.36 -0.40 8.20
N ILE A 62 5.06 -1.24 7.24
CA ILE A 62 3.74 -1.34 6.64
C ILE A 62 2.98 -2.52 7.24
N TYR A 63 1.70 -2.32 7.49
CA TYR A 63 0.76 -3.33 7.93
C TYR A 63 -0.27 -3.53 6.85
N GLY A 64 -0.51 -4.77 6.48
CA GLY A 64 -1.45 -5.12 5.43
C GLY A 64 -2.27 -6.34 5.78
N LYS A 65 -3.31 -6.54 4.98
CA LYS A 65 -4.19 -7.70 5.05
C LYS A 65 -4.29 -8.34 3.68
N SER A 66 -4.15 -9.66 3.63
CA SER A 66 -4.38 -10.49 2.45
C SER A 66 -5.77 -11.12 2.56
N ILE A 67 -6.64 -10.81 1.61
CA ILE A 67 -7.95 -11.45 1.46
C ILE A 67 -7.78 -12.55 0.43
N ILE A 68 -7.89 -13.80 0.88
CA ILE A 68 -7.61 -14.99 0.08
C ILE A 68 -8.93 -15.73 -0.16
N THR A 69 -9.39 -15.71 -1.40
CA THR A 69 -10.58 -16.44 -1.82
C THR A 69 -10.16 -17.78 -2.41
N VAL A 70 -10.60 -18.86 -1.79
CA VAL A 70 -10.34 -20.23 -2.21
C VAL A 70 -11.63 -20.84 -2.77
N MET A 71 -11.57 -21.39 -3.98
CA MET A 71 -12.63 -22.16 -4.61
C MET A 71 -12.13 -23.58 -4.79
N TYR A 72 -12.92 -24.56 -4.36
CA TYR A 72 -12.54 -25.97 -4.39
C TYR A 72 -13.75 -26.89 -4.66
N LYS A 73 -13.48 -28.10 -5.11
CA LYS A 73 -14.44 -29.20 -5.13
C LYS A 73 -14.34 -29.97 -3.83
N ALA A 74 -15.49 -30.18 -3.18
CA ALA A 74 -15.60 -31.05 -2.03
C ALA A 74 -15.72 -32.53 -2.43
N SER A 75 -15.58 -33.43 -1.46
CA SER A 75 -15.62 -34.87 -1.68
C SER A 75 -16.97 -35.39 -2.21
N ASP A 76 -18.05 -34.63 -2.02
CA ASP A 76 -19.39 -34.92 -2.55
C ASP A 76 -19.58 -34.42 -4.02
N GLY A 77 -18.55 -33.78 -4.59
CA GLY A 77 -18.56 -33.21 -5.94
C GLY A 77 -19.12 -31.78 -6.03
N SER A 78 -19.60 -31.20 -4.93
CA SER A 78 -20.03 -29.80 -4.87
C SER A 78 -18.85 -28.85 -5.04
N THR A 79 -19.13 -27.64 -5.59
CA THR A 79 -18.13 -26.56 -5.68
C THR A 79 -18.40 -25.55 -4.59
N LEU A 80 -17.44 -25.36 -3.72
CA LEU A 80 -17.52 -24.48 -2.57
C LEU A 80 -16.49 -23.34 -2.68
N SER A 81 -16.77 -22.22 -1.99
CA SER A 81 -15.86 -21.10 -1.89
C SER A 81 -15.78 -20.65 -0.44
N ASN A 82 -14.56 -20.30 0.00
CA ASN A 82 -14.31 -19.72 1.32
C ASN A 82 -13.33 -18.57 1.22
N ILE A 83 -13.44 -17.61 2.15
CA ILE A 83 -12.59 -16.44 2.24
C ILE A 83 -11.80 -16.52 3.53
N PHE A 84 -10.50 -16.32 3.43
CA PHE A 84 -9.57 -16.20 4.54
C PHE A 84 -9.00 -14.80 4.57
N GLU A 85 -8.76 -14.28 5.76
CA GLU A 85 -8.11 -13.00 5.98
C GLU A 85 -6.85 -13.24 6.81
N GLU A 86 -5.71 -12.86 6.25
CA GLU A 86 -4.40 -13.04 6.88
C GLU A 86 -3.67 -11.71 6.93
N GLU A 87 -3.04 -11.40 8.05
CA GLU A 87 -2.29 -10.17 8.25
C GLU A 87 -0.84 -10.36 7.88
N PHE A 88 -0.21 -9.31 7.37
CA PHE A 88 1.23 -9.26 7.15
C PHE A 88 1.80 -7.91 7.56
N SER A 89 3.08 -7.90 7.90
CA SER A 89 3.84 -6.67 8.12
C SER A 89 5.21 -6.78 7.47
N LYS A 90 5.74 -5.63 7.02
CA LYS A 90 7.07 -5.55 6.44
C LYS A 90 7.74 -4.23 6.80
N THR A 91 8.99 -4.31 7.24
CA THR A 91 9.83 -3.15 7.52
C THR A 91 10.74 -2.86 6.34
N PHE A 92 10.87 -1.58 5.99
CA PHE A 92 11.82 -1.06 5.00
C PHE A 92 12.68 0.01 5.65
N ASP A 93 13.96 0.02 5.33
CA ASP A 93 14.89 1.00 5.85
C ASP A 93 14.79 2.33 5.09
N ILE A 94 14.88 3.44 5.83
CA ILE A 94 14.94 4.79 5.31
C ILE A 94 16.35 5.33 5.57
N THR A 95 17.02 5.79 4.53
CA THR A 95 18.42 6.24 4.60
C THR A 95 18.61 7.71 4.27
N SER A 96 17.67 8.31 3.56
CA SER A 96 17.81 9.63 2.95
C SER A 96 16.99 10.73 3.63
N CYS A 97 16.26 10.43 4.71
CA CYS A 97 15.39 11.38 5.38
C CYS A 97 15.47 11.28 6.91
N ASP A 98 16.10 12.27 7.54
CA ASP A 98 16.25 12.32 8.99
C ASP A 98 14.91 12.61 9.73
N TYR A 99 14.00 13.35 9.08
CA TYR A 99 12.73 13.79 9.67
C TYR A 99 11.59 13.61 8.64
N PRO A 100 11.12 12.36 8.43
CA PRO A 100 10.00 12.12 7.52
C PRO A 100 8.70 12.66 8.12
N ASP A 101 7.86 13.28 7.28
CA ASP A 101 6.56 13.84 7.66
C ASP A 101 5.42 12.85 7.36
N PHE A 102 5.44 12.24 6.17
CA PHE A 102 4.51 11.21 5.77
C PHE A 102 5.06 10.36 4.63
N ALA A 103 4.40 9.25 4.34
CA ALA A 103 4.72 8.41 3.20
C ALA A 103 3.46 8.08 2.37
N GLU A 104 3.66 7.90 1.07
CA GLU A 104 2.67 7.25 0.20
C GLU A 104 3.09 5.82 0.01
N VAL A 105 2.23 4.88 0.37
CA VAL A 105 2.49 3.45 0.35
C VAL A 105 1.53 2.75 -0.61
N ASN A 106 2.09 2.06 -1.60
CA ASN A 106 1.35 1.21 -2.52
C ASN A 106 1.95 -0.20 -2.49
N VAL A 107 1.11 -1.21 -2.28
CA VAL A 107 1.51 -2.62 -2.34
C VAL A 107 0.60 -3.35 -3.30
N PHE A 108 1.20 -4.09 -4.21
CA PHE A 108 0.46 -4.88 -5.20
C PHE A 108 1.06 -6.27 -5.36
N THR A 109 0.19 -7.22 -5.67
CA THR A 109 0.58 -8.60 -5.91
C THR A 109 1.31 -8.71 -7.25
N ALA A 110 2.56 -9.14 -7.24
CA ALA A 110 3.31 -9.46 -8.44
C ALA A 110 2.98 -10.89 -8.91
N TYR A 111 2.88 -11.81 -7.97
CA TYR A 111 2.64 -13.22 -8.24
C TYR A 111 2.01 -13.88 -7.01
N SER A 112 1.13 -14.83 -7.21
CA SER A 112 0.66 -15.73 -6.15
C SER A 112 0.56 -17.17 -6.64
N ASN A 113 0.91 -18.10 -5.78
CA ASN A 113 0.78 -19.52 -6.01
C ASN A 113 0.13 -20.18 -4.79
N SER A 114 -0.62 -21.24 -5.04
CA SER A 114 -1.30 -21.98 -3.98
C SER A 114 -1.16 -23.49 -4.22
N ARG A 115 -0.97 -24.21 -3.13
CA ARG A 115 -0.84 -25.67 -3.18
C ARG A 115 -1.68 -26.32 -2.10
N LEU A 116 -2.50 -27.29 -2.50
CA LEU A 116 -3.18 -28.17 -1.58
C LEU A 116 -2.15 -29.12 -0.95
N VAL A 117 -1.98 -29.04 0.36
CA VAL A 117 -1.06 -29.92 1.13
C VAL A 117 -1.77 -31.19 1.57
N ASN A 118 -2.98 -31.05 2.04
CA ASN A 118 -3.89 -32.14 2.38
C ASN A 118 -5.34 -31.63 2.24
N GLN A 119 -6.31 -32.51 2.48
CA GLN A 119 -7.74 -32.20 2.30
C GLN A 119 -8.25 -31.00 3.11
N ARG A 120 -7.47 -30.50 4.08
CA ARG A 120 -7.88 -29.40 4.97
C ARG A 120 -6.85 -28.27 5.08
N ARG A 121 -5.72 -28.38 4.36
CA ARG A 121 -4.66 -27.37 4.42
C ARG A 121 -4.20 -26.93 3.04
N ILE A 122 -4.16 -25.62 2.83
CA ILE A 122 -3.65 -24.98 1.63
C ILE A 122 -2.49 -24.07 2.03
N ASP A 123 -1.34 -24.23 1.40
CA ASP A 123 -0.24 -23.28 1.50
C ASP A 123 -0.37 -22.28 0.34
N VAL A 124 -0.26 -20.99 0.66
CA VAL A 124 -0.33 -19.88 -0.30
C VAL A 124 0.94 -19.06 -0.18
N HIS A 125 1.66 -18.94 -1.29
CA HIS A 125 2.84 -18.08 -1.43
C HIS A 125 2.50 -16.88 -2.28
N THR A 126 2.83 -15.67 -1.83
CA THR A 126 2.52 -14.43 -2.53
C THR A 126 3.74 -13.53 -2.57
N ALA A 127 4.20 -13.18 -3.77
CA ALA A 127 5.21 -12.16 -3.98
C ALA A 127 4.54 -10.80 -4.15
N LEU A 128 4.94 -9.85 -3.32
CA LEU A 128 4.41 -8.49 -3.26
C LEU A 128 5.49 -7.49 -3.70
N ASN A 129 5.06 -6.44 -4.38
CA ASN A 129 5.89 -5.28 -4.68
C ASN A 129 5.41 -4.09 -3.88
N ALA A 130 6.30 -3.49 -3.08
CA ALA A 130 6.06 -2.24 -2.38
C ALA A 130 6.66 -1.07 -3.15
N GLN A 131 5.87 -0.02 -3.34
CA GLN A 131 6.30 1.28 -3.82
C GLN A 131 6.00 2.30 -2.73
N ILE A 132 7.04 2.88 -2.15
CA ILE A 132 6.93 3.81 -1.04
C ILE A 132 7.64 5.10 -1.41
N ASN A 133 6.94 6.24 -1.33
CA ASN A 133 7.50 7.56 -1.45
C ASN A 133 7.49 8.21 -0.06
N VAL A 134 8.68 8.53 0.46
CA VAL A 134 8.83 9.22 1.75
C VAL A 134 8.99 10.71 1.50
N PHE A 135 8.19 11.51 2.20
CA PHE A 135 8.15 12.96 2.09
C PHE A 135 8.64 13.63 3.37
N CYS A 136 9.44 14.68 3.18
CA CYS A 136 9.89 15.56 4.25
C CYS A 136 9.37 16.97 4.00
N LYS A 137 9.05 17.69 5.09
CA LYS A 137 8.81 19.13 5.01
C LYS A 137 10.11 19.86 4.75
N ARG A 138 10.09 20.75 3.79
CA ARG A 138 11.19 21.66 3.51
C ARG A 138 10.70 23.10 3.58
N CYS A 139 11.38 23.89 4.40
CA CYS A 139 11.22 25.33 4.38
C CYS A 139 12.22 25.91 3.38
N THR A 140 11.74 26.67 2.42
CA THR A 140 12.59 27.39 1.45
C THR A 140 12.24 28.88 1.46
N HIS A 141 13.24 29.71 1.23
CA HIS A 141 13.06 31.15 1.12
C HIS A 141 12.90 31.55 -0.35
N CYS A 142 11.76 32.12 -0.66
CA CYS A 142 11.49 32.66 -2.00
C CYS A 142 11.56 34.17 -1.98
N LEU A 143 12.19 34.76 -2.99
CA LEU A 143 12.21 36.22 -3.18
C LEU A 143 10.78 36.70 -3.40
N SER A 144 10.28 37.53 -2.48
CA SER A 144 8.92 38.10 -2.52
C SER A 144 8.89 39.48 -3.14
N SER A 145 9.89 40.32 -2.89
CA SER A 145 10.01 41.64 -3.48
C SER A 145 11.48 42.05 -3.71
N CYS A 146 11.68 42.96 -4.68
CA CYS A 146 12.99 43.57 -4.96
C CYS A 146 12.77 44.96 -5.52
N GLU A 147 13.41 46.00 -4.95
CA GLU A 147 13.19 47.42 -5.32
C GLU A 147 13.53 47.79 -6.77
N SER A 148 14.31 46.97 -7.46
CA SER A 148 14.80 47.30 -8.81
C SER A 148 14.39 46.31 -9.90
N ALA A 149 13.44 45.41 -9.61
CA ALA A 149 13.00 44.40 -10.56
C ALA A 149 11.49 44.19 -10.49
N PHE A 150 10.88 44.02 -11.69
CA PHE A 150 9.49 43.55 -11.78
C PHE A 150 9.43 42.07 -11.45
N ILE A 151 8.82 41.73 -10.31
CA ILE A 151 8.56 40.35 -9.91
C ILE A 151 7.14 40.01 -10.33
N LYS A 152 6.99 38.99 -11.18
CA LYS A 152 5.70 38.42 -11.53
C LYS A 152 5.40 37.29 -10.57
N ASN A 153 4.56 37.56 -9.57
CA ASN A 153 4.07 36.54 -8.65
C ASN A 153 2.95 35.74 -9.33
N ARG A 154 3.03 34.41 -9.24
CA ARG A 154 1.98 33.52 -9.68
C ARG A 154 1.56 32.67 -8.47
N GLU A 155 0.37 32.94 -7.98
CA GLU A 155 -0.23 32.07 -6.95
C GLU A 155 -0.81 30.83 -7.62
N LYS A 156 -0.47 29.68 -7.08
CA LYS A 156 -1.02 28.40 -7.50
C LYS A 156 -1.52 27.68 -6.25
N ASN A 157 -2.81 27.49 -6.17
CA ASN A 157 -3.41 26.67 -5.13
C ASN A 157 -3.16 25.19 -5.47
N VAL A 158 -2.43 24.50 -4.62
CA VAL A 158 -2.18 23.06 -4.73
C VAL A 158 -2.99 22.38 -3.63
N LEU A 159 -3.93 21.55 -4.04
CA LEU A 159 -4.66 20.66 -3.11
C LEU A 159 -3.74 19.52 -2.69
N ASN A 160 -3.39 19.50 -1.40
CA ASN A 160 -2.78 18.31 -0.80
C ASN A 160 -3.90 17.37 -0.36
N ILE A 161 -4.06 16.26 -1.06
CA ILE A 161 -4.97 15.19 -0.65
C ILE A 161 -4.25 14.39 0.44
N LYS A 162 -4.71 14.53 1.69
CA LYS A 162 -4.14 13.81 2.85
C LYS A 162 -4.83 12.48 3.15
N ALA A 163 -5.88 12.12 2.42
CA ALA A 163 -6.61 10.88 2.61
C ALA A 163 -7.08 10.33 1.25
N THR A 164 -6.79 9.08 1.00
CA THR A 164 -7.40 8.30 -0.08
C THR A 164 -8.44 7.38 0.55
N GLY A 165 -9.71 7.56 0.22
CA GLY A 165 -10.76 6.62 0.57
C GLY A 165 -10.95 5.62 -0.56
N VAL A 166 -10.98 4.34 -0.26
CA VAL A 166 -11.42 3.29 -1.19
C VAL A 166 -12.90 3.05 -0.92
N SER A 167 -13.76 3.39 -1.89
CA SER A 167 -15.16 2.97 -1.85
C SER A 167 -15.31 1.68 -2.65
N SER A 168 -15.81 0.61 -2.04
CA SER A 168 -16.29 -0.57 -2.76
C SER A 168 -17.69 -0.29 -3.27
N VAL A 169 -17.92 -0.54 -4.56
CA VAL A 169 -19.26 -0.56 -5.13
C VAL A 169 -19.63 -2.03 -5.28
N ASP A 170 -20.56 -2.51 -4.49
CA ASP A 170 -21.13 -3.84 -4.64
C ASP A 170 -22.12 -3.80 -5.82
N PHE A 171 -21.83 -4.58 -6.86
CA PHE A 171 -22.76 -4.81 -7.94
C PHE A 171 -23.53 -6.09 -7.63
N ASP A 172 -24.78 -5.96 -7.23
CA ASP A 172 -25.71 -7.08 -7.22
C ASP A 172 -26.19 -7.33 -8.67
N GLU A 173 -25.51 -8.19 -9.41
CA GLU A 173 -26.05 -8.72 -10.65
C GLU A 173 -27.08 -9.80 -10.33
N VAL A 174 -28.36 -9.43 -10.45
CA VAL A 174 -29.46 -10.38 -10.45
C VAL A 174 -29.56 -10.96 -11.86
N PHE A 175 -29.06 -12.14 -12.05
CA PHE A 175 -29.36 -12.93 -13.26
C PHE A 175 -30.75 -13.54 -13.13
N SER A 176 -31.67 -13.09 -13.94
CA SER A 176 -33.01 -13.67 -14.13
C SER A 176 -32.99 -14.74 -15.20
#